data_c1d3372eda315bc4dabb94c5d0c2f868
#
_entry.id   c1d3372eda315bc4dabb94c5d0c2f868
#
_cell.length_a   1.000
_cell.length_b   1.000
_cell.length_c   1.000
_cell.angle_alpha   90.00
_cell.angle_beta   90.00
_cell.angle_gamma   90.00
#
_symmetry.space_group_name_H-M   'P 1'
#
loop_
_entity.id
_entity.type
_entity.pdbx_description
1 polymer ?
#
loop_
_entity_poly.entity_id
_entity_poly.type
_entity_poly.pdbx_seq_one_letter_code
_entity_poly.pdbx_strand_id
1 'polypeptide(L)'
;MGPSPQTPQSTQSTHPIDDAGAGAPPERPLRIVAVLFPHVTQLDFTGPAQVFSRMPHTELHVAWHRIEPVPTDGGFSILPTTTFDDAPQADVLFIPGGRGAFELLEDATVLAFLRRQAATAEHLASVCTGSFLLAAAGLLEGRRATSHWGSLHLLERLGVTPTAERVVRDGPAITAAGISAGIDFALRLAAELHGEDAAKRIQLQLEYDPDPPFDAGAPSRSDADDELAHAQIAAMTELRGEVVDRAAARLHAG
;
A
#
# COMPACT_ATOMS: atom_id res chain seq x y z
N MET A 1 -31.62 -36.95 -10.29
CA MET A 1 -31.31 -36.13 -9.11
C MET A 1 -29.80 -36.13 -8.96
N GLY A 2 -29.13 -35.08 -9.40
CA GLY A 2 -27.70 -34.91 -9.30
C GLY A 2 -27.35 -34.13 -8.01
N PRO A 3 -26.16 -34.32 -7.43
CA PRO A 3 -25.79 -33.67 -6.18
C PRO A 3 -25.59 -32.18 -6.40
N SER A 4 -26.08 -31.38 -5.46
CA SER A 4 -25.89 -29.93 -5.38
C SER A 4 -24.38 -29.56 -5.20
N PRO A 5 -23.91 -28.43 -5.75
CA PRO A 5 -22.54 -27.98 -5.56
C PRO A 5 -22.34 -27.52 -4.11
N GLN A 6 -21.34 -28.09 -3.45
CA GLN A 6 -20.90 -27.66 -2.12
C GLN A 6 -20.07 -26.38 -2.26
N THR A 7 -20.44 -25.37 -1.51
CA THR A 7 -19.68 -24.13 -1.32
C THR A 7 -18.33 -24.44 -0.68
N PRO A 8 -17.19 -23.93 -1.17
CA PRO A 8 -15.93 -24.14 -0.51
C PRO A 8 -15.90 -23.39 0.82
N GLN A 9 -15.76 -24.12 1.92
CA GLN A 9 -15.46 -23.56 3.23
C GLN A 9 -14.03 -23.01 3.22
N SER A 10 -13.88 -21.74 3.53
CA SER A 10 -12.58 -21.10 3.75
C SER A 10 -11.92 -21.72 4.99
N THR A 11 -10.96 -22.59 4.79
CA THR A 11 -10.06 -23.02 5.85
C THR A 11 -9.08 -21.92 6.17
N GLN A 12 -9.38 -21.09 7.19
CA GLN A 12 -8.40 -20.22 7.80
C GLN A 12 -7.32 -21.09 8.44
N SER A 13 -6.11 -21.09 7.88
CA SER A 13 -4.92 -21.65 8.47
C SER A 13 -4.45 -20.73 9.59
N THR A 14 -4.93 -20.95 10.80
CA THR A 14 -4.40 -20.32 12.00
C THR A 14 -3.15 -21.05 12.44
N HIS A 15 -1.97 -20.46 12.22
CA HIS A 15 -0.77 -20.84 12.96
C HIS A 15 -0.78 -20.10 14.30
N PRO A 16 -0.92 -20.79 15.43
CA PRO A 16 -0.89 -20.12 16.74
C PRO A 16 0.53 -19.64 17.05
N ILE A 17 0.65 -18.33 17.25
CA ILE A 17 1.80 -17.77 17.97
C ILE A 17 1.36 -17.73 19.43
N ASP A 18 2.04 -18.48 20.30
CA ASP A 18 1.80 -18.43 21.75
C ASP A 18 2.10 -17.01 22.25
N ASP A 19 1.04 -16.31 22.64
CA ASP A 19 1.03 -14.93 23.11
C ASP A 19 1.38 -14.91 24.61
N ALA A 20 2.67 -14.95 24.94
CA ALA A 20 3.15 -14.77 26.29
C ALA A 20 3.53 -13.29 26.51
N GLY A 21 2.56 -12.45 26.92
CA GLY A 21 2.86 -11.12 27.42
C GLY A 21 2.00 -9.95 26.94
N ALA A 22 0.96 -10.16 26.15
CA ALA A 22 0.05 -9.11 25.73
C ALA A 22 -1.10 -8.94 26.74
N GLY A 23 -1.51 -7.68 26.98
CA GLY A 23 -2.79 -7.37 27.64
C GLY A 23 -3.96 -8.05 26.92
N ALA A 24 -5.16 -8.04 27.52
CA ALA A 24 -6.34 -8.62 26.88
C ALA A 24 -6.46 -8.11 25.43
N PRO A 25 -6.69 -8.99 24.44
CA PRO A 25 -6.83 -8.58 23.05
C PRO A 25 -7.97 -7.55 22.94
N PRO A 26 -7.88 -6.57 22.04
CA PRO A 26 -8.95 -5.61 21.81
C PRO A 26 -10.26 -6.34 21.48
N GLU A 27 -11.40 -5.74 21.79
CA GLU A 27 -12.73 -6.35 21.63
C GLU A 27 -13.00 -6.83 20.19
N ARG A 28 -12.34 -6.25 19.20
CA ARG A 28 -12.42 -6.64 17.78
C ARG A 28 -11.03 -6.69 17.14
N PRO A 29 -10.87 -7.46 16.06
CA PRO A 29 -9.61 -7.48 15.32
C PRO A 29 -9.30 -6.11 14.67
N LEU A 30 -8.00 -5.82 14.51
CA LEU A 30 -7.51 -4.72 13.69
C LEU A 30 -7.86 -4.98 12.23
N ARG A 31 -8.48 -4.02 11.56
CA ARG A 31 -8.91 -4.14 10.17
C ARG A 31 -8.00 -3.37 9.24
N ILE A 32 -7.28 -4.08 8.41
CA ILE A 32 -6.51 -3.51 7.31
C ILE A 32 -7.35 -3.65 6.03
N VAL A 33 -7.74 -2.52 5.44
CA VAL A 33 -8.41 -2.51 4.13
C VAL A 33 -7.38 -2.10 3.08
N ALA A 34 -7.02 -3.06 2.23
CA ALA A 34 -6.08 -2.87 1.12
C ALA A 34 -6.84 -2.69 -0.19
N VAL A 35 -6.55 -1.61 -0.92
CA VAL A 35 -7.16 -1.37 -2.23
C VAL A 35 -6.40 -2.13 -3.30
N LEU A 36 -7.09 -2.99 -4.04
CA LEU A 36 -6.55 -3.68 -5.21
C LEU A 36 -7.09 -3.00 -6.46
N PHE A 37 -6.31 -2.99 -7.54
CA PHE A 37 -6.73 -2.40 -8.81
C PHE A 37 -5.93 -2.99 -9.99
N PRO A 38 -6.44 -2.92 -11.24
CA PRO A 38 -5.72 -3.39 -12.42
C PRO A 38 -4.37 -2.72 -12.58
N HIS A 39 -3.37 -3.47 -13.02
CA HIS A 39 -1.97 -3.02 -13.18
C HIS A 39 -1.29 -2.57 -11.87
N VAL A 40 -1.75 -3.08 -10.74
CA VAL A 40 -1.02 -2.98 -9.48
C VAL A 40 0.35 -3.64 -9.62
N THR A 41 1.39 -3.02 -9.09
CA THR A 41 2.69 -3.69 -8.92
C THR A 41 2.53 -4.73 -7.81
N GLN A 42 2.56 -6.01 -8.22
CA GLN A 42 2.13 -7.08 -7.31
C GLN A 42 2.93 -7.12 -6.01
N LEU A 43 4.23 -6.84 -6.02
CA LEU A 43 5.06 -6.87 -4.82
C LEU A 43 4.76 -5.71 -3.87
N ASP A 44 4.31 -4.55 -4.39
CA ASP A 44 3.81 -3.44 -3.57
C ASP A 44 2.63 -3.87 -2.70
N PHE A 45 1.84 -4.82 -3.19
CA PHE A 45 0.71 -5.40 -2.48
C PHE A 45 1.12 -6.63 -1.67
N THR A 46 1.74 -7.63 -2.31
CA THR A 46 1.99 -8.95 -1.69
C THR A 46 3.06 -8.91 -0.60
N GLY A 47 4.06 -8.04 -0.72
CA GLY A 47 5.09 -7.86 0.32
C GLY A 47 4.49 -7.43 1.67
N PRO A 48 3.80 -6.28 1.73
CA PRO A 48 3.08 -5.85 2.94
C PRO A 48 2.01 -6.84 3.40
N ALA A 49 1.21 -7.39 2.47
CA ALA A 49 0.17 -8.36 2.81
C ALA A 49 0.72 -9.61 3.51
N GLN A 50 1.92 -10.03 3.14
CA GLN A 50 2.60 -11.14 3.79
C GLN A 50 3.00 -10.84 5.24
N VAL A 51 3.37 -9.60 5.55
CA VAL A 51 3.61 -9.14 6.93
C VAL A 51 2.28 -9.04 7.69
N PHE A 52 1.28 -8.37 7.09
CA PHE A 52 -0.03 -8.16 7.71
C PHE A 52 -0.72 -9.46 8.10
N SER A 53 -0.60 -10.51 7.26
CA SER A 53 -1.18 -11.83 7.52
C SER A 53 -0.58 -12.54 8.75
N ARG A 54 0.51 -12.03 9.31
CA ARG A 54 1.18 -12.56 10.51
C ARG A 54 1.02 -11.67 11.74
N MET A 55 0.39 -10.50 11.58
CA MET A 55 0.09 -9.62 12.72
C MET A 55 -0.96 -10.29 13.62
N PRO A 56 -0.76 -10.28 14.95
CA PRO A 56 -1.74 -10.83 15.88
C PRO A 56 -3.09 -10.12 15.76
N HIS A 57 -4.17 -10.85 15.87
CA HIS A 57 -5.53 -10.30 15.94
C HIS A 57 -5.84 -9.25 14.85
N THR A 58 -5.45 -9.54 13.60
CA THR A 58 -5.55 -8.66 12.45
C THR A 58 -6.27 -9.34 11.29
N GLU A 59 -7.18 -8.62 10.65
CA GLU A 59 -7.89 -9.03 9.44
C GLU A 59 -7.45 -8.19 8.25
N LEU A 60 -7.09 -8.83 7.13
CA LEU A 60 -6.78 -8.17 5.87
C LEU A 60 -7.96 -8.32 4.91
N HIS A 61 -8.56 -7.20 4.53
CA HIS A 61 -9.62 -7.11 3.54
C HIS A 61 -9.07 -6.52 2.25
N VAL A 62 -9.13 -7.29 1.16
CA VAL A 62 -8.67 -6.87 -0.16
C VAL A 62 -9.87 -6.36 -0.95
N ALA A 63 -9.97 -5.05 -1.12
CA ALA A 63 -11.15 -4.38 -1.65
C ALA A 63 -10.99 -3.94 -3.11
N TRP A 64 -11.98 -4.24 -3.93
CA TRP A 64 -12.13 -3.73 -5.29
C TRP A 64 -13.62 -3.59 -5.66
N HIS A 65 -13.94 -3.07 -6.85
CA HIS A 65 -15.32 -2.90 -7.32
C HIS A 65 -16.12 -4.20 -7.33
N ARG A 66 -15.46 -5.32 -7.67
CA ARG A 66 -16.08 -6.65 -7.78
C ARG A 66 -15.10 -7.72 -7.30
N ILE A 67 -15.65 -8.84 -6.84
CA ILE A 67 -14.85 -10.02 -6.49
C ILE A 67 -14.60 -10.83 -7.78
N GLU A 68 -13.65 -10.35 -8.58
CA GLU A 68 -13.18 -11.00 -9.81
C GLU A 68 -11.66 -10.85 -9.93
N PRO A 69 -10.96 -11.73 -10.69
CA PRO A 69 -9.51 -11.66 -10.82
C PRO A 69 -9.05 -10.31 -11.37
N VAL A 70 -8.23 -9.60 -10.60
CA VAL A 70 -7.64 -8.30 -10.96
C VAL A 70 -6.23 -8.53 -11.51
N PRO A 71 -5.93 -8.16 -12.76
CA PRO A 71 -4.62 -8.38 -13.36
C PRO A 71 -3.56 -7.48 -12.72
N THR A 72 -2.38 -8.05 -12.46
CA THR A 72 -1.21 -7.35 -11.95
C THR A 72 -0.22 -7.03 -13.07
N ASP A 73 0.84 -6.29 -12.75
CA ASP A 73 1.99 -6.08 -13.65
C ASP A 73 2.86 -7.34 -13.81
N GLY A 74 2.75 -8.30 -12.89
CA GLY A 74 3.55 -9.53 -12.86
C GLY A 74 3.03 -10.66 -13.76
N GLY A 75 1.98 -10.43 -14.57
CA GLY A 75 1.44 -11.43 -15.49
C GLY A 75 0.50 -12.47 -14.86
N PHE A 76 0.06 -12.27 -13.64
CA PHE A 76 -0.97 -13.06 -12.95
C PHE A 76 -2.02 -12.13 -12.32
N SER A 77 -3.07 -12.70 -11.78
CA SER A 77 -4.16 -11.93 -11.15
C SER A 77 -4.27 -12.23 -9.66
N ILE A 78 -4.77 -11.25 -8.91
CA ILE A 78 -5.13 -11.39 -7.49
C ILE A 78 -6.65 -11.28 -7.39
N LEU A 79 -7.26 -12.10 -6.54
CA LEU A 79 -8.69 -12.07 -6.27
C LEU A 79 -8.99 -11.20 -5.04
N PRO A 80 -9.84 -10.16 -5.16
CA PRO A 80 -10.32 -9.40 -3.99
C PRO A 80 -11.12 -10.29 -3.04
N THR A 81 -11.13 -9.92 -1.75
CA THR A 81 -11.92 -10.63 -0.72
C THR A 81 -13.22 -9.90 -0.38
N THR A 82 -13.35 -8.64 -0.80
CA THR A 82 -14.54 -7.81 -0.55
C THR A 82 -14.73 -6.78 -1.66
N THR A 83 -15.94 -6.21 -1.76
CA THR A 83 -16.20 -5.06 -2.61
C THR A 83 -16.01 -3.74 -1.85
N PHE A 84 -16.03 -2.59 -2.56
CA PHE A 84 -16.02 -1.29 -1.91
C PHE A 84 -17.26 -1.02 -1.06
N ASP A 85 -18.39 -1.64 -1.41
CA ASP A 85 -19.66 -1.47 -0.69
C ASP A 85 -19.71 -2.33 0.57
N ASP A 86 -19.11 -3.52 0.53
CA ASP A 86 -19.13 -4.49 1.63
C ASP A 86 -17.89 -4.40 2.53
N ALA A 87 -16.86 -3.63 2.13
CA ALA A 87 -15.64 -3.48 2.91
C ALA A 87 -15.94 -2.88 4.30
N PRO A 88 -15.42 -3.48 5.38
CA PRO A 88 -15.56 -2.90 6.70
C PRO A 88 -14.84 -1.56 6.79
N GLN A 89 -15.15 -0.77 7.81
CA GLN A 89 -14.37 0.44 8.11
C GLN A 89 -12.97 0.06 8.55
N ALA A 90 -11.96 0.66 7.91
CA ALA A 90 -10.55 0.39 8.16
C ALA A 90 -10.04 1.07 9.43
N ASP A 91 -9.15 0.39 10.15
CA ASP A 91 -8.21 0.99 11.09
C ASP A 91 -6.93 1.43 10.35
N VAL A 92 -6.51 0.62 9.36
CA VAL A 92 -5.43 0.92 8.43
C VAL A 92 -5.96 0.87 7.00
N LEU A 93 -5.93 1.99 6.30
CA LEU A 93 -6.19 2.04 4.87
C LEU A 93 -4.85 1.89 4.13
N PHE A 94 -4.71 0.83 3.32
CA PHE A 94 -3.47 0.53 2.60
C PHE A 94 -3.64 0.60 1.08
N ILE A 95 -2.74 1.35 0.42
CA ILE A 95 -2.76 1.58 -1.03
C ILE A 95 -1.41 1.16 -1.63
N PRO A 96 -1.34 0.06 -2.40
CA PRO A 96 -0.16 -0.30 -3.18
C PRO A 96 0.02 0.63 -4.38
N GLY A 97 1.17 0.58 -5.02
CA GLY A 97 1.43 1.30 -6.26
C GLY A 97 1.25 0.45 -7.52
N GLY A 98 1.70 1.02 -8.61
CA GLY A 98 1.61 0.44 -9.94
C GLY A 98 1.14 1.47 -10.97
N ARG A 99 1.17 1.09 -12.25
CA ARG A 99 0.69 1.94 -13.32
C ARG A 99 -0.79 2.31 -13.13
N GLY A 100 -1.59 1.36 -12.67
CA GLY A 100 -3.02 1.55 -12.42
C GLY A 100 -3.34 2.66 -11.43
N ALA A 101 -2.43 3.01 -10.51
CA ALA A 101 -2.64 4.13 -9.61
C ALA A 101 -2.88 5.45 -10.36
N PHE A 102 -2.15 5.70 -11.46
CA PHE A 102 -2.33 6.90 -12.28
C PHE A 102 -3.61 6.86 -13.12
N GLU A 103 -4.04 5.68 -13.54
CA GLU A 103 -5.31 5.49 -14.26
C GLU A 103 -6.53 5.82 -13.39
N LEU A 104 -6.37 5.78 -12.05
CA LEU A 104 -7.42 5.99 -11.05
C LEU A 104 -7.41 7.37 -10.37
N LEU A 105 -6.46 8.26 -10.68
CA LEU A 105 -6.37 9.60 -10.05
C LEU A 105 -7.60 10.45 -10.26
N GLU A 106 -8.40 10.15 -11.28
CA GLU A 106 -9.62 10.85 -11.62
C GLU A 106 -10.89 10.00 -11.42
N ASP A 107 -10.76 8.76 -10.91
CA ASP A 107 -11.90 7.88 -10.65
C ASP A 107 -12.64 8.31 -9.37
N ALA A 108 -13.81 8.91 -9.58
CA ALA A 108 -14.63 9.45 -8.49
C ALA A 108 -15.06 8.38 -7.47
N THR A 109 -15.27 7.13 -7.91
CA THR A 109 -15.69 6.02 -7.05
C THR A 109 -14.54 5.58 -6.15
N VAL A 110 -13.34 5.43 -6.71
CA VAL A 110 -12.13 5.09 -5.95
C VAL A 110 -11.81 6.20 -4.95
N LEU A 111 -11.75 7.45 -5.39
CA LEU A 111 -11.44 8.59 -4.50
C LEU A 111 -12.48 8.77 -3.38
N ALA A 112 -13.77 8.56 -3.68
CA ALA A 112 -14.82 8.59 -2.66
C ALA A 112 -14.66 7.44 -1.65
N PHE A 113 -14.31 6.23 -2.11
CA PHE A 113 -14.00 5.12 -1.22
C PHE A 113 -12.83 5.43 -0.29
N LEU A 114 -11.71 5.96 -0.83
CA LEU A 114 -10.55 6.34 -0.02
C LEU A 114 -10.91 7.35 1.06
N ARG A 115 -11.65 8.42 0.70
CA ARG A 115 -12.10 9.44 1.67
C ARG A 115 -13.01 8.85 2.74
N ARG A 116 -13.93 7.98 2.36
CA ARG A 116 -14.85 7.31 3.30
C ARG A 116 -14.08 6.43 4.30
N GLN A 117 -13.13 5.64 3.82
CA GLN A 117 -12.29 4.80 4.68
C GLN A 117 -11.37 5.65 5.58
N ALA A 118 -10.78 6.70 5.04
CA ALA A 118 -9.88 7.59 5.77
C ALA A 118 -10.57 8.40 6.88
N ALA A 119 -11.90 8.55 6.84
CA ALA A 119 -12.63 9.36 7.82
C ALA A 119 -12.45 8.87 9.27
N THR A 120 -12.21 7.59 9.47
CA THR A 120 -12.02 6.96 10.79
C THR A 120 -10.77 6.09 10.88
N ALA A 121 -10.02 5.90 9.79
CA ALA A 121 -8.78 5.15 9.80
C ALA A 121 -7.71 5.90 10.61
N GLU A 122 -7.04 5.20 11.51
CA GLU A 122 -5.93 5.75 12.31
C GLU A 122 -4.65 5.86 11.49
N HIS A 123 -4.49 5.00 10.46
CA HIS A 123 -3.32 4.96 9.60
C HIS A 123 -3.69 4.98 8.12
N LEU A 124 -3.06 5.92 7.39
CA LEU A 124 -3.15 6.04 5.93
C LEU A 124 -1.82 5.56 5.35
N ALA A 125 -1.81 4.36 4.82
CA ALA A 125 -0.61 3.68 4.40
C ALA A 125 -0.51 3.57 2.87
N SER A 126 0.68 3.79 2.31
CA SER A 126 0.93 3.53 0.90
C SER A 126 2.34 3.04 0.60
N VAL A 127 2.48 2.34 -0.51
CA VAL A 127 3.77 1.93 -1.08
C VAL A 127 3.86 2.46 -2.50
N CYS A 128 5.07 2.85 -2.93
CA CYS A 128 5.35 3.25 -4.30
C CYS A 128 4.40 4.39 -4.76
N THR A 129 3.80 4.26 -5.93
CA THR A 129 2.87 5.25 -6.49
C THR A 129 1.47 5.25 -5.85
N GLY A 130 1.20 4.40 -4.87
CA GLY A 130 -0.04 4.46 -4.08
C GLY A 130 -0.24 5.77 -3.33
N SER A 131 0.85 6.48 -3.01
CA SER A 131 0.81 7.81 -2.41
C SER A 131 0.09 8.85 -3.28
N PHE A 132 0.11 8.69 -4.61
CA PHE A 132 -0.63 9.57 -5.52
C PHE A 132 -2.14 9.45 -5.37
N LEU A 133 -2.67 8.25 -5.11
CA LEU A 133 -4.10 8.06 -4.84
C LEU A 133 -4.52 8.70 -3.52
N LEU A 134 -3.71 8.57 -2.47
CA LEU A 134 -3.95 9.28 -1.21
C LEU A 134 -3.91 10.80 -1.42
N ALA A 135 -2.93 11.30 -2.20
CA ALA A 135 -2.80 12.72 -2.50
C ALA A 135 -3.99 13.24 -3.33
N ALA A 136 -4.38 12.53 -4.40
CA ALA A 136 -5.54 12.90 -5.24
C ALA A 136 -6.88 12.85 -4.46
N ALA A 137 -6.95 12.03 -3.40
CA ALA A 137 -8.08 12.04 -2.48
C ALA A 137 -8.05 13.23 -1.47
N GLY A 138 -6.99 14.06 -1.46
CA GLY A 138 -6.79 15.15 -0.50
C GLY A 138 -6.27 14.73 0.87
N LEU A 139 -5.84 13.47 1.02
CA LEU A 139 -5.48 12.88 2.30
C LEU A 139 -4.02 13.15 2.72
N LEU A 140 -3.20 13.69 1.80
CA LEU A 140 -1.79 14.03 2.05
C LEU A 140 -1.50 15.52 1.91
N GLU A 141 -2.50 16.39 1.79
CA GLU A 141 -2.31 17.83 1.63
C GLU A 141 -1.49 18.42 2.79
N GLY A 142 -0.45 19.20 2.45
CA GLY A 142 0.47 19.82 3.40
C GLY A 142 1.39 18.85 4.15
N ARG A 143 1.36 17.55 3.86
CA ARG A 143 2.18 16.52 4.53
C ARG A 143 3.43 16.19 3.75
N ARG A 144 4.41 15.66 4.46
CA ARG A 144 5.56 14.98 3.88
C ARG A 144 5.17 13.57 3.46
N ALA A 145 5.59 13.15 2.26
CA ALA A 145 5.38 11.78 1.81
C ALA A 145 6.49 11.34 0.85
N THR A 146 6.67 10.02 0.76
CA THR A 146 7.51 9.41 -0.26
C THR A 146 6.69 8.65 -1.29
N SER A 147 7.34 8.30 -2.39
CA SER A 147 6.81 7.53 -3.50
C SER A 147 7.94 6.77 -4.19
N HIS A 148 7.65 6.07 -5.28
CA HIS A 148 8.70 5.58 -6.17
C HIS A 148 9.54 6.75 -6.69
N TRP A 149 10.87 6.63 -6.59
CA TRP A 149 11.81 7.71 -6.91
C TRP A 149 11.62 8.34 -8.29
N GLY A 150 11.25 7.55 -9.31
CA GLY A 150 11.02 8.03 -10.66
C GLY A 150 9.84 8.99 -10.81
N SER A 151 8.95 9.10 -9.81
CA SER A 151 7.79 9.99 -9.83
C SER A 151 7.68 10.85 -8.59
N LEU A 152 8.56 10.69 -7.62
CA LEU A 152 8.49 11.36 -6.31
C LEU A 152 8.24 12.87 -6.41
N HIS A 153 8.94 13.55 -7.31
CA HIS A 153 8.83 14.99 -7.53
C HIS A 153 7.44 15.45 -7.98
N LEU A 154 6.66 14.57 -8.61
CA LEU A 154 5.29 14.90 -9.07
C LEU A 154 4.29 15.05 -7.92
N LEU A 155 4.60 14.55 -6.71
CA LEU A 155 3.74 14.72 -5.53
C LEU A 155 3.56 16.20 -5.15
N GLU A 156 4.55 17.05 -5.44
CA GLU A 156 4.48 18.48 -5.17
C GLU A 156 3.28 19.15 -5.86
N ARG A 157 2.92 18.69 -7.05
CA ARG A 157 1.77 19.18 -7.81
C ARG A 157 0.43 18.95 -7.11
N LEU A 158 0.38 17.97 -6.19
CA LEU A 158 -0.79 17.63 -5.36
C LEU A 158 -0.73 18.22 -3.94
N GLY A 159 0.13 19.23 -3.71
CA GLY A 159 0.26 19.89 -2.40
C GLY A 159 0.97 19.05 -1.33
N VAL A 160 1.73 18.05 -1.73
CA VAL A 160 2.50 17.15 -0.83
C VAL A 160 3.96 17.57 -0.87
N THR A 161 4.68 17.52 0.25
CA THR A 161 6.13 17.73 0.32
C THR A 161 6.87 16.42 0.00
N PRO A 162 7.49 16.28 -1.21
CA PRO A 162 8.19 15.07 -1.59
C PRO A 162 9.41 14.86 -0.68
N THR A 163 9.55 13.65 -0.14
CA THR A 163 10.63 13.31 0.78
C THR A 163 11.31 12.02 0.32
N ALA A 164 12.60 12.12 -0.05
CA ALA A 164 13.38 11.00 -0.58
C ALA A 164 13.91 10.08 0.54
N GLU A 165 13.01 9.49 1.29
CA GLU A 165 13.29 8.50 2.33
C GLU A 165 12.60 7.17 2.00
N ARG A 166 13.15 6.08 2.52
CA ARG A 166 12.60 4.73 2.28
C ARG A 166 11.19 4.56 2.86
N VAL A 167 10.96 5.14 4.05
CA VAL A 167 9.63 5.21 4.70
C VAL A 167 9.50 6.57 5.38
N VAL A 168 8.42 7.28 5.09
CA VAL A 168 8.09 8.60 5.68
C VAL A 168 6.84 8.45 6.54
N ARG A 169 6.93 8.92 7.78
CA ARG A 169 5.80 9.05 8.71
C ARG A 169 5.49 10.53 8.91
N ASP A 170 4.24 10.93 8.70
CA ASP A 170 3.76 12.29 8.98
C ASP A 170 2.28 12.25 9.41
N GLY A 171 2.06 12.47 10.70
CA GLY A 171 0.72 12.32 11.31
C GLY A 171 0.16 10.91 11.10
N PRO A 172 -1.06 10.76 10.58
CA PRO A 172 -1.65 9.45 10.28
C PRO A 172 -1.04 8.79 9.04
N ALA A 173 -0.34 9.55 8.18
CA ALA A 173 0.21 9.04 6.94
C ALA A 173 1.53 8.31 7.18
N ILE A 174 1.67 7.10 6.61
CA ILE A 174 2.91 6.35 6.52
C ILE A 174 3.07 5.89 5.08
N THR A 175 4.07 6.44 4.40
CA THR A 175 4.30 6.19 2.98
C THR A 175 5.66 5.53 2.78
N ALA A 176 5.74 4.55 1.89
CA ALA A 176 6.98 3.86 1.54
C ALA A 176 7.37 4.12 0.08
N ALA A 177 8.67 4.14 -0.16
CA ALA A 177 9.25 4.25 -1.49
C ALA A 177 8.92 3.03 -2.37
N GLY A 178 9.59 2.93 -3.53
CA GLY A 178 9.33 1.86 -4.49
C GLY A 178 9.67 0.47 -3.99
N ILE A 179 8.99 -0.38 -4.43
CA ILE A 179 8.54 -1.76 -4.44
C ILE A 179 8.95 -2.52 -3.18
N SER A 180 10.22 -2.87 -3.01
CA SER A 180 10.71 -3.66 -1.87
C SER A 180 10.61 -2.94 -0.51
N ALA A 181 10.50 -1.61 -0.51
CA ALA A 181 10.30 -0.82 0.71
C ALA A 181 8.98 -1.14 1.44
N GLY A 182 8.04 -1.77 0.73
CA GLY A 182 6.77 -2.21 1.30
C GLY A 182 6.91 -3.20 2.46
N ILE A 183 7.94 -4.07 2.43
CA ILE A 183 8.19 -5.02 3.53
C ILE A 183 8.69 -4.26 4.76
N ASP A 184 9.67 -3.36 4.58
CA ASP A 184 10.20 -2.54 5.69
C ASP A 184 9.12 -1.67 6.32
N PHE A 185 8.27 -1.06 5.47
CA PHE A 185 7.11 -0.30 5.92
C PHE A 185 6.17 -1.14 6.77
N ALA A 186 5.79 -2.33 6.29
CA ALA A 186 4.83 -3.17 6.99
C ALA A 186 5.37 -3.69 8.33
N LEU A 187 6.68 -3.98 8.42
CA LEU A 187 7.33 -4.32 9.69
C LEU A 187 7.37 -3.13 10.67
N ARG A 188 7.59 -1.90 10.19
CA ARG A 188 7.50 -0.69 11.04
C ARG A 188 6.08 -0.48 11.55
N LEU A 189 5.07 -0.64 10.69
CA LEU A 189 3.68 -0.55 11.09
C LEU A 189 3.32 -1.66 12.10
N ALA A 190 3.80 -2.88 11.90
CA ALA A 190 3.63 -3.98 12.86
C ALA A 190 4.23 -3.63 14.23
N ALA A 191 5.40 -2.99 14.27
CA ALA A 191 6.02 -2.54 15.50
C ALA A 191 5.22 -1.42 16.20
N GLU A 192 4.65 -0.48 15.43
CA GLU A 192 3.78 0.57 15.98
C GLU A 192 2.49 0.00 16.60
N LEU A 193 1.88 -0.99 15.94
CA LEU A 193 0.57 -1.53 16.31
C LEU A 193 0.64 -2.65 17.37
N HIS A 194 1.69 -3.47 17.33
CA HIS A 194 1.81 -4.69 18.13
C HIS A 194 3.11 -4.78 18.94
N GLY A 195 3.93 -3.74 18.89
CA GLY A 195 5.23 -3.68 19.56
C GLY A 195 6.38 -4.33 18.76
N GLU A 196 7.61 -3.90 19.08
CA GLU A 196 8.83 -4.36 18.39
C GLU A 196 9.03 -5.87 18.43
N ASP A 197 8.70 -6.53 19.53
CA ASP A 197 8.90 -7.97 19.67
C ASP A 197 8.00 -8.76 18.72
N ALA A 198 6.77 -8.31 18.48
CA ALA A 198 5.89 -8.89 17.48
C ALA A 198 6.46 -8.71 16.07
N ALA A 199 6.92 -7.50 15.74
CA ALA A 199 7.53 -7.21 14.44
C ALA A 199 8.80 -8.03 14.20
N LYS A 200 9.67 -8.17 15.20
CA LYS A 200 10.89 -9.01 15.12
C LYS A 200 10.57 -10.49 14.90
N ARG A 201 9.54 -11.00 15.56
CA ARG A 201 9.06 -12.39 15.30
C ARG A 201 8.55 -12.55 13.88
N ILE A 202 7.78 -11.59 13.37
CA ILE A 202 7.29 -11.60 11.98
C ILE A 202 8.47 -11.56 11.01
N GLN A 203 9.44 -10.67 11.22
CA GLN A 203 10.65 -10.57 10.39
C GLN A 203 11.42 -11.89 10.34
N LEU A 204 11.63 -12.53 11.50
CA LEU A 204 12.29 -13.84 11.58
C LEU A 204 11.51 -14.94 10.86
N GLN A 205 10.18 -14.99 11.01
CA GLN A 205 9.34 -15.97 10.32
C GLN A 205 9.33 -15.81 8.80
N LEU A 206 9.53 -14.58 8.32
CA LEU A 206 9.65 -14.29 6.89
C LEU A 206 11.07 -14.53 6.36
N GLU A 207 12.03 -14.79 7.26
CA GLU A 207 13.46 -14.83 6.92
C GLU A 207 13.86 -13.56 6.15
N TYR A 208 13.28 -12.40 6.57
CA TYR A 208 13.58 -11.12 5.92
C TYR A 208 14.91 -10.58 6.43
N ASP A 209 15.98 -11.05 5.78
CA ASP A 209 17.38 -10.69 6.00
C ASP A 209 18.02 -10.32 4.65
N PRO A 210 17.68 -9.13 4.07
CA PRO A 210 18.05 -8.78 2.70
C PRO A 210 19.56 -8.54 2.58
N ASP A 211 20.18 -9.23 1.61
CA ASP A 211 21.57 -9.09 1.21
C ASP A 211 21.64 -8.84 -0.32
N PRO A 212 21.36 -7.60 -0.78
CA PRO A 212 21.35 -7.29 -2.20
C PRO A 212 22.76 -7.40 -2.79
N PRO A 213 22.93 -8.07 -3.96
CA PRO A 213 24.24 -8.33 -4.55
C PRO A 213 24.92 -7.08 -5.12
N PHE A 214 24.21 -5.95 -5.24
CA PHE A 214 24.71 -4.69 -5.79
C PHE A 214 24.23 -3.49 -4.96
N ASP A 215 25.03 -2.44 -4.86
CA ASP A 215 24.63 -1.18 -4.22
C ASP A 215 23.98 -0.21 -5.22
N ALA A 216 23.00 -0.70 -5.99
CA ALA A 216 22.30 0.04 -7.05
C ALA A 216 20.78 0.17 -6.81
N GLY A 217 20.31 -0.09 -5.59
CA GLY A 217 18.88 -0.18 -5.27
C GLY A 217 18.15 1.15 -5.13
N ALA A 218 18.83 2.29 -5.26
CA ALA A 218 18.23 3.62 -5.27
C ALA A 218 19.15 4.61 -6.01
N PRO A 219 18.61 5.72 -6.56
CA PRO A 219 19.45 6.72 -7.27
C PRO A 219 20.60 7.31 -6.45
N SER A 220 20.48 7.27 -5.12
CA SER A 220 21.51 7.77 -4.20
C SER A 220 22.63 6.78 -3.87
N ARG A 221 22.61 5.58 -4.45
CA ARG A 221 23.59 4.52 -4.18
C ARG A 221 24.79 4.61 -5.11
N SER A 222 25.95 4.12 -4.66
CA SER A 222 27.23 4.26 -5.36
C SER A 222 27.28 3.60 -6.73
N ASP A 223 26.55 2.51 -6.91
CA ASP A 223 26.51 1.74 -8.16
C ASP A 223 25.29 2.10 -9.03
N ALA A 224 24.50 3.10 -8.63
CA ALA A 224 23.36 3.56 -9.41
C ALA A 224 23.81 4.24 -10.72
N ASP A 225 23.11 3.97 -11.81
CA ASP A 225 23.32 4.65 -13.07
C ASP A 225 22.55 5.98 -13.08
N ASP A 226 23.29 7.08 -12.91
CA ASP A 226 22.72 8.43 -12.84
C ASP A 226 22.04 8.84 -14.16
N GLU A 227 22.59 8.47 -15.31
CA GLU A 227 21.99 8.80 -16.60
C GLU A 227 20.66 8.08 -16.79
N LEU A 228 20.62 6.78 -16.44
CA LEU A 228 19.39 6.00 -16.45
C LEU A 228 18.35 6.55 -15.48
N ALA A 229 18.77 6.94 -14.27
CA ALA A 229 17.88 7.52 -13.27
C ALA A 229 17.26 8.83 -13.77
N HIS A 230 18.07 9.74 -14.33
CA HIS A 230 17.57 11.00 -14.90
C HIS A 230 16.64 10.77 -16.10
N ALA A 231 17.00 9.85 -17.00
CA ALA A 231 16.17 9.50 -18.16
C ALA A 231 14.80 8.93 -17.71
N GLN A 232 14.78 8.07 -16.71
CA GLN A 232 13.54 7.53 -16.16
C GLN A 232 12.67 8.60 -15.48
N ILE A 233 13.26 9.53 -14.71
CA ILE A 233 12.52 10.64 -14.13
C ILE A 233 11.87 11.49 -15.23
N ALA A 234 12.60 11.83 -16.28
CA ALA A 234 12.08 12.59 -17.40
C ALA A 234 10.93 11.84 -18.10
N ALA A 235 11.11 10.57 -18.41
CA ALA A 235 10.08 9.73 -19.04
C ALA A 235 8.83 9.60 -18.16
N MET A 236 8.97 9.45 -16.85
CA MET A 236 7.83 9.38 -15.92
C MET A 236 7.11 10.74 -15.80
N THR A 237 7.86 11.84 -15.89
CA THR A 237 7.28 13.20 -15.91
C THR A 237 6.42 13.41 -17.15
N GLU A 238 6.91 13.03 -18.32
CA GLU A 238 6.17 13.09 -19.58
C GLU A 238 4.91 12.20 -19.54
N LEU A 239 5.06 10.96 -19.09
CA LEU A 239 3.99 9.97 -19.08
C LEU A 239 2.87 10.30 -18.08
N ARG A 240 3.21 10.85 -16.92
CA ARG A 240 2.31 10.98 -15.75
C ARG A 240 1.93 12.42 -15.43
N GLY A 241 2.70 13.39 -15.91
CA GLY A 241 2.55 14.80 -15.55
C GLY A 241 1.15 15.34 -15.83
N GLU A 242 0.60 15.09 -17.01
CA GLU A 242 -0.73 15.59 -17.39
C GLU A 242 -1.87 15.07 -16.50
N VAL A 243 -1.87 13.78 -16.18
CA VAL A 243 -2.94 13.22 -15.34
C VAL A 243 -2.81 13.72 -13.89
N VAL A 244 -1.59 13.91 -13.40
CA VAL A 244 -1.34 14.52 -12.08
C VAL A 244 -1.81 15.97 -12.05
N ASP A 245 -1.55 16.77 -13.11
CA ASP A 245 -2.02 18.15 -13.20
C ASP A 245 -3.55 18.26 -13.23
N ARG A 246 -4.22 17.34 -13.94
CA ARG A 246 -5.69 17.29 -13.93
C ARG A 246 -6.24 16.90 -12.55
N ALA A 247 -5.61 15.93 -11.88
CA ALA A 247 -6.00 15.57 -10.52
C ALA A 247 -5.81 16.73 -9.54
N ALA A 248 -4.70 17.47 -9.63
CA ALA A 248 -4.44 18.66 -8.83
C ALA A 248 -5.49 19.75 -9.06
N ALA A 249 -5.84 20.02 -10.33
CA ALA A 249 -6.86 21.02 -10.66
C ALA A 249 -8.23 20.66 -10.03
N ARG A 250 -8.60 19.39 -9.99
CA ARG A 250 -9.85 18.93 -9.34
C ARG A 250 -9.80 19.09 -7.82
N LEU A 251 -8.65 18.82 -7.22
CA LEU A 251 -8.47 18.95 -5.77
C LEU A 251 -8.71 20.38 -5.29
N HIS A 252 -8.27 21.38 -6.08
CA HIS A 252 -8.42 22.80 -5.76
C HIS A 252 -9.76 23.42 -6.17
N ALA A 253 -10.59 22.69 -6.95
CA ALA A 253 -11.90 23.14 -7.38
C ALA A 253 -13.06 22.72 -6.46
N GLY A 254 -12.84 21.86 -5.51
CA GLY A 254 -13.83 21.33 -4.56
C GLY A 254 -13.54 21.75 -3.14
#